data_d06f54a51d6535405d575fd35f2c9efa
#
_entry.id   d06f54a51d6535405d575fd35f2c9efa
#
_cell.length_a   1.000
_cell.length_b   1.000
_cell.length_c   1.000
_cell.angle_alpha   90.00
_cell.angle_beta   90.00
_cell.angle_gamma   90.00
#
_symmetry.space_group_name_H-M   'P 1'
#
loop_
_entity.id
_entity.type
_entity.pdbx_description
1 polymer ?
#
loop_
_entity_poly.entity_id
_entity_poly.type
_entity_poly.pdbx_seq_one_letter_code
_entity_poly.pdbx_strand_id
1 'polypeptide(L)'
;MGSFISSAYQHIFRKRETQWLDIDDFDLDEPGEPNQLMFQAFEWYVPDDQRHWLRLQAALPRLKEIGVTSILLPPGCKAMSPSGNGYELYDLYDLGEFYQKGSRATKWGTKEELVALVTKAHEMEIRIIWDTVLNHKAGADHTEKCNAVMVHPKGGFLAI
;
A
#
# COMPACT_ATOMS: atom_id res chain seq x y z
N MET A 1 -46.15 -14.54 -7.77
CA MET A 1 -44.89 -14.19 -7.02
C MET A 1 -43.69 -14.11 -7.96
N GLY A 2 -43.72 -13.30 -9.01
CA GLY A 2 -42.68 -13.26 -10.06
C GLY A 2 -42.24 -11.88 -10.49
N SER A 3 -42.69 -10.81 -9.83
CA SER A 3 -42.49 -9.43 -10.34
C SER A 3 -41.52 -8.56 -9.54
N PHE A 4 -41.12 -8.98 -8.36
CA PHE A 4 -40.24 -8.15 -7.48
C PHE A 4 -38.72 -8.36 -7.68
N ILE A 5 -38.31 -9.49 -8.23
CA ILE A 5 -36.88 -9.82 -8.43
C ILE A 5 -36.29 -9.13 -9.67
N SER A 6 -37.14 -8.87 -10.68
CA SER A 6 -36.72 -8.22 -11.94
C SER A 6 -36.33 -6.74 -11.76
N SER A 7 -36.99 -6.02 -10.83
CA SER A 7 -36.74 -4.58 -10.61
C SER A 7 -35.45 -4.31 -9.85
N ALA A 8 -35.08 -5.17 -8.90
CA ALA A 8 -33.84 -5.02 -8.14
C ALA A 8 -32.60 -5.30 -9.02
N TYR A 9 -32.68 -6.27 -9.92
CA TYR A 9 -31.58 -6.60 -10.84
C TYR A 9 -31.30 -5.49 -11.86
N GLN A 10 -32.32 -4.80 -12.33
CA GLN A 10 -32.14 -3.68 -13.27
C GLN A 10 -31.54 -2.43 -12.62
N HIS A 11 -31.66 -2.27 -11.30
CA HIS A 11 -31.04 -1.14 -10.58
C HIS A 11 -29.54 -1.35 -10.31
N ILE A 12 -29.09 -2.60 -10.21
CA ILE A 12 -27.68 -2.94 -9.92
C ILE A 12 -26.82 -2.91 -11.19
N PHE A 13 -27.41 -3.22 -12.35
CA PHE A 13 -26.72 -3.26 -13.64
C PHE A 13 -27.15 -2.16 -14.60
N ARG A 14 -27.52 -0.99 -14.11
CA ARG A 14 -27.63 0.18 -14.97
C ARG A 14 -26.25 0.43 -15.57
N LYS A 15 -26.05 0.07 -16.87
CA LYS A 15 -24.92 0.53 -17.64
C LYS A 15 -24.82 2.03 -17.41
N ARG A 16 -23.76 2.49 -16.72
CA ARG A 16 -23.36 3.88 -16.86
C ARG A 16 -23.00 4.02 -18.33
N GLU A 17 -23.87 4.66 -19.10
CA GLU A 17 -23.44 5.24 -20.37
C GLU A 17 -22.25 6.08 -20.02
N THR A 18 -21.08 5.74 -20.56
CA THR A 18 -19.90 6.57 -20.52
C THR A 18 -20.26 7.81 -21.33
N GLN A 19 -20.79 8.82 -20.67
CA GLN A 19 -20.93 10.14 -21.23
C GLN A 19 -19.50 10.64 -21.46
N TRP A 20 -19.05 10.59 -22.69
CA TRP A 20 -17.80 11.23 -23.09
C TRP A 20 -17.98 12.71 -22.79
N LEU A 21 -17.22 13.24 -21.82
CA LEU A 21 -17.16 14.67 -21.58
C LEU A 21 -16.57 15.31 -22.84
N ASP A 22 -17.34 16.18 -23.49
CA ASP A 22 -16.82 16.99 -24.58
C ASP A 22 -15.80 17.97 -24.00
N ILE A 23 -14.69 18.19 -24.71
CA ILE A 23 -13.63 19.11 -24.25
C ILE A 23 -14.21 20.53 -24.06
N ASP A 24 -15.25 20.85 -24.82
CA ASP A 24 -15.94 22.15 -24.75
C ASP A 24 -16.82 22.31 -23.48
N ASP A 25 -17.10 21.21 -22.75
CA ASP A 25 -17.80 21.23 -21.44
C ASP A 25 -16.85 21.53 -20.26
N PHE A 26 -15.54 21.63 -20.50
CA PHE A 26 -14.58 22.04 -19.49
C PHE A 26 -14.59 23.57 -19.36
N ASP A 27 -15.17 24.06 -18.28
CA ASP A 27 -15.00 25.46 -17.88
C ASP A 27 -13.56 25.65 -17.36
N LEU A 28 -12.70 26.17 -18.24
CA LEU A 28 -11.28 26.41 -17.93
C LEU A 28 -11.09 27.56 -16.94
N ASP A 29 -12.14 28.32 -16.64
CA ASP A 29 -12.12 29.46 -15.71
C ASP A 29 -12.55 29.06 -14.28
N GLU A 30 -13.14 27.86 -14.10
CA GLU A 30 -13.35 27.31 -12.76
C GLU A 30 -12.02 26.85 -12.17
N PRO A 31 -11.70 27.23 -10.91
CA PRO A 31 -10.52 26.71 -10.24
C PRO A 31 -10.67 25.20 -10.09
N GLY A 32 -10.04 24.46 -11.00
CA GLY A 32 -10.04 22.99 -10.98
C GLY A 32 -9.58 22.45 -9.63
N GLU A 33 -9.99 21.23 -9.31
CA GLU A 33 -9.46 20.52 -8.15
C GLU A 33 -7.92 20.63 -8.14
N PRO A 34 -7.32 20.93 -6.99
CA PRO A 34 -5.88 21.11 -6.91
C PRO A 34 -5.16 19.85 -7.41
N ASN A 35 -4.21 20.04 -8.31
CA ASN A 35 -3.44 18.94 -8.88
C ASN A 35 -2.81 18.10 -7.76
N GLN A 36 -3.01 16.78 -7.81
CA GLN A 36 -2.49 15.85 -6.84
C GLN A 36 -1.38 15.01 -7.47
N LEU A 37 -0.21 15.01 -6.83
CA LEU A 37 0.94 14.20 -7.23
C LEU A 37 1.25 13.19 -6.14
N MET A 38 1.05 11.90 -6.44
CA MET A 38 1.43 10.80 -5.55
C MET A 38 2.81 10.26 -5.92
N PHE A 39 3.69 10.17 -4.96
CA PHE A 39 5.01 9.56 -5.08
C PHE A 39 5.00 8.16 -4.45
N GLN A 40 5.28 7.12 -5.25
CA GLN A 40 5.56 5.78 -4.71
C GLN A 40 6.98 5.79 -4.12
N ALA A 41 7.07 5.68 -2.81
CA ALA A 41 8.31 5.89 -2.07
C ALA A 41 9.17 4.64 -1.90
N PHE A 42 8.95 3.61 -2.69
CA PHE A 42 9.74 2.38 -2.65
C PHE A 42 9.76 1.69 -4.01
N GLU A 43 10.70 0.80 -4.17
CA GLU A 43 10.78 -0.19 -5.23
C GLU A 43 11.28 -1.53 -4.65
N TRP A 44 11.26 -2.59 -5.44
CA TRP A 44 11.51 -3.95 -4.95
C TRP A 44 12.95 -4.15 -4.40
N TYR A 45 13.91 -3.47 -5.00
CA TYR A 45 15.35 -3.63 -4.74
C TYR A 45 15.95 -2.53 -3.86
N VAL A 46 15.13 -1.77 -3.15
CA VAL A 46 15.63 -0.84 -2.12
C VAL A 46 16.55 -1.59 -1.16
N PRO A 47 17.73 -1.01 -0.81
CA PRO A 47 18.66 -1.64 0.13
C PRO A 47 17.99 -2.08 1.44
N ASP A 48 18.38 -3.24 1.95
CA ASP A 48 17.89 -3.82 3.20
C ASP A 48 18.72 -3.41 4.42
N ASP A 49 19.20 -2.18 4.41
CA ASP A 49 20.04 -1.58 5.45
C ASP A 49 19.26 -0.97 6.62
N GLN A 50 17.95 -1.17 6.67
CA GLN A 50 17.04 -0.70 7.71
C GLN A 50 17.03 0.83 7.90
N ARG A 51 17.35 1.61 6.85
CA ARG A 51 17.47 3.08 6.88
C ARG A 51 16.52 3.79 5.92
N HIS A 52 15.55 3.10 5.39
CA HIS A 52 14.68 3.67 4.36
C HIS A 52 13.83 4.83 4.88
N TRP A 53 13.27 4.69 6.09
CA TRP A 53 12.48 5.76 6.71
C TRP A 53 13.31 7.04 6.90
N LEU A 54 14.56 6.93 7.29
CA LEU A 54 15.47 8.08 7.42
C LEU A 54 15.76 8.73 6.06
N ARG A 55 15.94 7.92 5.00
CA ARG A 55 16.15 8.45 3.64
C ARG A 55 14.93 9.20 3.15
N LEU A 56 13.73 8.65 3.35
CA LEU A 56 12.49 9.31 2.97
C LEU A 56 12.27 10.61 3.75
N GLN A 57 12.50 10.59 5.07
CA GLN A 57 12.40 11.79 5.90
C GLN A 57 13.32 12.91 5.39
N ALA A 58 14.56 12.57 5.01
CA ALA A 58 15.50 13.52 4.43
C ALA A 58 15.05 14.05 3.05
N ALA A 59 14.32 13.24 2.27
CA ALA A 59 13.83 13.60 0.93
C ALA A 59 12.56 14.48 0.96
N LEU A 60 11.80 14.51 2.06
CA LEU A 60 10.51 15.22 2.14
C LEU A 60 10.56 16.66 1.64
N PRO A 61 11.57 17.51 2.03
CA PRO A 61 11.61 18.89 1.55
C PRO A 61 11.66 18.98 0.03
N ARG A 62 12.46 18.13 -0.61
CA ARG A 62 12.57 18.09 -2.06
C ARG A 62 11.29 17.57 -2.74
N LEU A 63 10.66 16.57 -2.15
CA LEU A 63 9.37 16.04 -2.63
C LEU A 63 8.28 17.12 -2.57
N LYS A 64 8.20 17.88 -1.48
CA LYS A 64 7.27 19.01 -1.37
C LYS A 64 7.55 20.10 -2.41
N GLU A 65 8.81 20.45 -2.61
CA GLU A 65 9.22 21.47 -3.59
C GLU A 65 8.79 21.15 -5.02
N ILE A 66 8.82 19.87 -5.42
CA ILE A 66 8.38 19.42 -6.74
C ILE A 66 6.88 19.15 -6.83
N GLY A 67 6.12 19.46 -5.78
CA GLY A 67 4.66 19.42 -5.77
C GLY A 67 4.04 18.08 -5.33
N VAL A 68 4.81 17.17 -4.70
CA VAL A 68 4.25 15.93 -4.14
C VAL A 68 3.26 16.26 -3.03
N THR A 69 2.04 15.73 -3.16
CA THR A 69 0.94 15.93 -2.21
C THR A 69 0.67 14.69 -1.36
N SER A 70 1.12 13.51 -1.82
CA SER A 70 0.97 12.25 -1.09
C SER A 70 2.11 11.28 -1.39
N ILE A 71 2.43 10.43 -0.41
CA ILE A 71 3.49 9.42 -0.51
C ILE A 71 2.90 8.05 -0.18
N LEU A 72 3.04 7.09 -1.10
CA LEU A 72 2.73 5.70 -0.87
C LEU A 72 3.94 5.01 -0.24
N LEU A 73 3.80 4.58 1.01
CA LEU A 73 4.80 3.81 1.73
C LEU A 73 4.64 2.31 1.47
N PRO A 74 5.75 1.54 1.52
CA PRO A 74 5.70 0.09 1.42
C PRO A 74 5.00 -0.55 2.64
N PRO A 75 4.67 -1.87 2.58
CA PRO A 75 4.21 -2.59 3.76
C PRO A 75 5.27 -2.57 4.85
N GLY A 76 5.03 -1.81 5.91
CA GLY A 76 6.03 -1.58 6.97
C GLY A 76 5.89 -2.51 8.17
N CYS A 77 4.97 -3.47 8.13
CA CYS A 77 4.84 -4.49 9.18
C CYS A 77 5.96 -5.53 9.10
N LYS A 78 6.18 -6.26 10.21
CA LYS A 78 7.22 -7.27 10.27
C LYS A 78 7.03 -8.36 9.23
N ALA A 79 8.04 -8.52 8.37
CA ALA A 79 8.14 -9.60 7.39
C ALA A 79 8.76 -10.86 8.01
N MET A 80 8.73 -11.97 7.27
CA MET A 80 9.32 -13.23 7.71
C MET A 80 10.86 -13.24 7.72
N SER A 81 11.49 -12.20 7.18
CA SER A 81 12.95 -12.00 7.24
C SER A 81 13.31 -10.52 7.38
N PRO A 82 14.52 -10.18 7.90
CA PRO A 82 14.96 -8.78 8.03
C PRO A 82 15.06 -8.01 6.71
N SER A 83 15.27 -8.71 5.60
CA SER A 83 15.36 -8.13 4.24
C SER A 83 14.04 -8.12 3.48
N GLY A 84 12.98 -8.66 4.08
CA GLY A 84 11.69 -8.82 3.44
C GLY A 84 10.97 -7.50 3.17
N ASN A 85 10.33 -7.40 2.00
CA ASN A 85 9.63 -6.19 1.58
C ASN A 85 8.31 -5.93 2.32
N GLY A 86 7.85 -6.86 3.18
CA GLY A 86 6.62 -6.74 3.96
C GLY A 86 5.41 -7.44 3.34
N TYR A 87 5.49 -7.85 2.06
CA TYR A 87 4.42 -8.65 1.43
C TYR A 87 4.39 -10.09 1.95
N GLU A 88 5.51 -10.62 2.41
CA GLU A 88 5.63 -11.85 3.17
C GLU A 88 5.41 -11.59 4.66
N LEU A 89 4.22 -11.16 4.99
CA LEU A 89 3.82 -10.68 6.30
C LEU A 89 3.95 -11.77 7.38
N TYR A 90 4.61 -11.43 8.49
CA TYR A 90 4.67 -12.23 9.70
C TYR A 90 3.80 -11.67 10.83
N ASP A 91 4.01 -10.39 11.21
CA ASP A 91 3.28 -9.76 12.31
C ASP A 91 2.75 -8.38 11.91
N LEU A 92 1.42 -8.25 11.87
CA LEU A 92 0.71 -6.99 11.56
C LEU A 92 0.90 -5.90 12.61
N TYR A 93 1.18 -6.29 13.85
CA TYR A 93 1.26 -5.38 14.99
C TYR A 93 2.67 -4.91 15.30
N ASP A 94 3.68 -5.49 14.62
CA ASP A 94 5.08 -5.10 14.77
C ASP A 94 5.54 -4.22 13.59
N LEU A 95 5.77 -2.96 13.86
CA LEU A 95 6.29 -1.96 12.91
C LEU A 95 7.81 -1.77 13.02
N GLY A 96 8.52 -2.70 13.62
CA GLY A 96 9.96 -2.62 13.88
C GLY A 96 10.28 -2.22 15.31
N GLU A 97 9.45 -2.66 16.28
CA GLU A 97 9.65 -2.42 17.71
C GLU A 97 10.04 -3.68 18.50
N PHE A 98 9.69 -4.88 17.99
CA PHE A 98 9.99 -6.15 18.66
C PHE A 98 11.09 -6.92 17.94
N TYR A 99 11.93 -7.63 18.72
CA TYR A 99 12.95 -8.49 18.13
C TYR A 99 12.30 -9.81 17.67
N GLN A 100 12.01 -9.90 16.40
CA GLN A 100 11.37 -11.03 15.75
C GLN A 100 12.07 -11.34 14.42
N LYS A 101 12.06 -12.60 13.98
CA LYS A 101 12.64 -13.02 12.70
C LYS A 101 14.08 -12.53 12.43
N GLY A 102 14.87 -12.40 13.52
CA GLY A 102 16.29 -12.04 13.43
C GLY A 102 16.61 -10.55 13.44
N SER A 103 15.60 -9.67 13.59
CA SER A 103 15.81 -8.23 13.69
C SER A 103 14.75 -7.54 14.55
N ARG A 104 15.11 -6.41 15.18
CA ARG A 104 14.14 -5.50 15.76
C ARG A 104 13.48 -4.64 14.68
N ALA A 105 14.28 -3.99 13.84
CA ALA A 105 13.78 -3.20 12.74
C ALA A 105 13.16 -4.05 11.63
N THR A 106 12.29 -3.49 10.83
CA THR A 106 11.91 -4.02 9.53
C THR A 106 12.98 -3.69 8.48
N LYS A 107 12.89 -4.18 7.26
CA LYS A 107 13.74 -3.76 6.15
C LYS A 107 13.81 -2.23 6.03
N TRP A 108 12.73 -1.55 6.34
CA TRP A 108 12.55 -0.14 6.11
C TRP A 108 13.09 0.75 7.24
N GLY A 109 13.15 0.21 8.48
CA GLY A 109 13.58 0.91 9.68
C GLY A 109 12.82 0.53 10.92
N THR A 110 12.95 1.30 11.99
CA THR A 110 12.23 1.13 13.25
C THR A 110 10.89 1.85 13.25
N LYS A 111 10.02 1.52 14.22
CA LYS A 111 8.75 2.20 14.44
C LYS A 111 8.93 3.68 14.76
N GLU A 112 9.94 4.00 15.57
CA GLU A 112 10.24 5.38 15.95
C GLU A 112 10.60 6.24 14.73
N GLU A 113 11.40 5.68 13.80
CA GLU A 113 11.78 6.34 12.54
C GLU A 113 10.56 6.51 11.61
N LEU A 114 9.68 5.51 11.54
CA LEU A 114 8.43 5.60 10.79
C LEU A 114 7.52 6.71 11.34
N VAL A 115 7.33 6.75 12.67
CA VAL A 115 6.51 7.79 13.32
C VAL A 115 7.10 9.17 13.04
N ALA A 116 8.42 9.34 13.14
CA ALA A 116 9.09 10.60 12.83
C ALA A 116 8.89 11.02 11.36
N LEU A 117 9.01 10.08 10.42
CA LEU A 117 8.72 10.31 9.00
C LEU A 117 7.28 10.79 8.79
N VAL A 118 6.29 10.09 9.36
CA VAL A 118 4.86 10.41 9.20
C VAL A 118 4.56 11.78 9.80
N THR A 119 5.06 12.06 11.01
CA THR A 119 4.90 13.36 11.66
C THR A 119 5.46 14.48 10.78
N LYS A 120 6.68 14.30 10.28
CA LYS A 120 7.34 15.30 9.41
C LYS A 120 6.59 15.50 8.09
N ALA A 121 6.09 14.45 7.49
CA ALA A 121 5.27 14.55 6.27
C ALA A 121 4.00 15.36 6.51
N HIS A 122 3.29 15.11 7.62
CA HIS A 122 2.07 15.85 7.98
C HIS A 122 2.37 17.33 8.28
N GLU A 123 3.45 17.66 8.97
CA GLU A 123 3.89 19.04 9.18
C GLU A 123 4.12 19.80 7.86
N MET A 124 4.46 19.06 6.80
CA MET A 124 4.66 19.59 5.45
C MET A 124 3.43 19.46 4.55
N GLU A 125 2.28 19.09 5.12
CA GLU A 125 1.01 18.86 4.37
C GLU A 125 1.16 17.82 3.25
N ILE A 126 1.97 16.77 3.48
CA ILE A 126 2.10 15.62 2.61
C ILE A 126 1.32 14.47 3.25
N ARG A 127 0.34 13.92 2.53
CA ARG A 127 -0.44 12.77 2.99
C ARG A 127 0.38 11.49 2.89
N ILE A 128 0.22 10.62 3.87
CA ILE A 128 0.79 9.27 3.84
C ILE A 128 -0.30 8.28 3.45
N ILE A 129 0.02 7.46 2.47
CA ILE A 129 -0.77 6.31 2.03
C ILE A 129 0.02 5.07 2.41
N TRP A 130 -0.64 4.13 3.07
CA TRP A 130 -0.03 2.91 3.58
C TRP A 130 -0.40 1.71 2.73
N ASP A 131 0.59 0.98 2.22
CA ASP A 131 0.35 -0.31 1.57
C ASP A 131 0.09 -1.38 2.63
N THR A 132 -1.16 -1.82 2.73
CA THR A 132 -1.62 -2.68 3.81
C THR A 132 -1.88 -4.10 3.33
N VAL A 133 -1.09 -5.06 3.80
CA VAL A 133 -1.26 -6.49 3.48
C VAL A 133 -2.16 -7.14 4.52
N LEU A 134 -3.47 -7.23 4.23
CA LEU A 134 -4.48 -7.79 5.15
C LEU A 134 -5.02 -9.16 4.73
N ASN A 135 -4.73 -9.61 3.53
CA ASN A 135 -5.35 -10.80 2.94
C ASN A 135 -4.63 -12.12 3.23
N HIS A 136 -3.37 -12.08 3.68
CA HIS A 136 -2.59 -13.28 3.98
C HIS A 136 -1.50 -13.02 5.01
N LYS A 137 -0.96 -14.12 5.57
CA LYS A 137 0.32 -14.19 6.28
C LYS A 137 1.19 -15.22 5.59
N ALA A 138 2.46 -14.91 5.34
CA ALA A 138 3.41 -15.82 4.71
C ALA A 138 4.43 -16.38 5.72
N GLY A 139 4.67 -15.66 6.83
CA GLY A 139 5.58 -16.09 7.89
C GLY A 139 4.86 -16.83 9.00
N ALA A 140 5.48 -17.91 9.51
CA ALA A 140 5.03 -18.66 10.67
C ALA A 140 6.23 -19.08 11.53
N ASP A 141 5.97 -19.54 12.78
CA ASP A 141 7.02 -20.03 13.68
C ASP A 141 7.27 -21.53 13.50
N HIS A 142 6.23 -22.26 13.09
CA HIS A 142 6.28 -23.71 12.92
C HIS A 142 5.58 -24.13 11.64
N THR A 143 5.98 -25.28 11.12
CA THR A 143 5.29 -25.98 10.05
C THR A 143 4.36 -27.03 10.62
N GLU A 144 3.15 -27.14 10.06
CA GLU A 144 2.19 -28.18 10.42
C GLU A 144 1.90 -29.05 9.19
N LYS A 145 1.76 -30.38 9.41
CA LYS A 145 1.35 -31.28 8.34
C LYS A 145 -0.16 -31.15 8.12
N CYS A 146 -0.55 -30.80 6.92
CA CYS A 146 -1.95 -30.76 6.53
C CYS A 146 -2.17 -31.57 5.23
N ASN A 147 -3.40 -32.08 5.06
CA ASN A 147 -3.83 -32.65 3.78
C ASN A 147 -4.29 -31.51 2.90
N ALA A 148 -3.47 -31.17 1.90
CA ALA A 148 -3.80 -30.11 0.94
C ALA A 148 -3.70 -30.66 -0.48
N VAL A 149 -4.56 -30.17 -1.35
CA VAL A 149 -4.49 -30.41 -2.79
C VAL A 149 -3.94 -29.14 -3.44
N MET A 150 -2.80 -29.30 -4.11
CA MET A 150 -2.24 -28.19 -4.89
C MET A 150 -3.09 -27.98 -6.15
N VAL A 151 -3.76 -26.83 -6.23
CA VAL A 151 -4.54 -26.45 -7.39
C VAL A 151 -3.70 -25.51 -8.26
N HIS A 152 -3.34 -25.97 -9.45
CA HIS A 152 -2.71 -25.12 -10.46
C HIS A 152 -3.80 -24.53 -11.36
N PRO A 153 -4.10 -23.23 -11.29
CA PRO A 153 -4.99 -22.61 -12.27
C PRO A 153 -4.40 -22.79 -13.67
N LYS A 154 -5.20 -23.24 -14.61
CA LYS A 154 -4.78 -23.27 -16.01
C LYS A 154 -4.51 -21.83 -16.46
N GLY A 155 -3.24 -21.43 -16.53
CA GLY A 155 -2.85 -20.06 -16.92
C GLY A 155 -1.81 -19.40 -16.01
N GLY A 156 -1.02 -20.14 -15.27
CA GLY A 156 0.31 -19.77 -14.78
C GLY A 156 0.42 -18.47 -13.99
N PHE A 157 -0.07 -18.44 -12.75
CA PHE A 157 0.59 -17.75 -11.66
C PHE A 157 0.63 -18.72 -10.48
N LEU A 158 1.83 -18.98 -9.96
CA LEU A 158 2.01 -19.66 -8.67
C LEU A 158 1.40 -18.73 -7.61
N ALA A 159 0.23 -19.08 -7.09
CA ALA A 159 -0.16 -18.61 -5.77
C ALA A 159 0.65 -19.47 -4.77
N ILE A 160 1.57 -18.83 -4.10
CA ILE A 160 2.32 -19.40 -2.97
C ILE A 160 1.42 -19.35 -1.75
#